data_5d05310fc98c4ad8f0950b583ce4dd2e
#
_entry.id   5d05310fc98c4ad8f0950b583ce4dd2e
#
_cell.length_a   1.000
_cell.length_b   1.000
_cell.length_c   1.000
_cell.angle_alpha   90.00
_cell.angle_beta   90.00
_cell.angle_gamma   90.00
#
_symmetry.space_group_name_H-M   'P 1'
#
loop_
_entity.id
_entity.type
_entity.pdbx_description
1 polymer ?
#
loop_
_entity_poly.entity_id
_entity_poly.type
_entity_poly.pdbx_seq_one_letter_code
_entity_poly.pdbx_strand_id
1 'polypeptide(L)'
;MADSPFTSEQSGNFRGTLEYVPGKQVTLAHVIRNPRKSLCAAVGVDNPGALGIMTITPGEGSIIAADVATKAAAVNVEFVDRFTGCLMMTGEISAVETALTATVQALKEILGFFPAPLTHS
;
A
#
# COMPACT_ATOMS: atom_id res chain seq x y z
N MET A 1 -5.69 -11.96 18.31
CA MET A 1 -4.66 -11.70 18.18
C MET A 1 -4.12 -11.67 17.82
N ALA A 2 -4.53 -11.75 18.17
CA ALA A 2 -3.41 -11.65 18.05
C ALA A 2 -2.93 -11.50 17.89
N ASP A 3 -3.13 -11.47 18.19
CA ASP A 3 -2.02 -11.19 18.12
C ASP A 3 -1.53 -11.28 18.02
N SER A 4 -1.97 -11.44 18.49
CA SER A 4 -0.88 -11.39 18.58
C SER A 4 -0.59 -11.61 18.59
N PRO A 5 -0.70 -11.78 18.83
CA PRO A 5 -0.03 -11.80 19.17
C PRO A 5 0.05 -11.39 19.26
N PHE A 6 -0.31 -11.25 19.61
CA PHE A 6 0.40 -10.42 19.84
C PHE A 6 0.01 -9.92 20.38
N THR A 7 -0.24 -9.68 20.72
CA THR A 7 0.06 -8.99 21.41
C THR A 7 -0.30 -8.52 21.85
N SER A 8 -0.68 -8.52 22.40
CA SER A 8 -0.27 -7.95 22.91
C SER A 8 -0.58 -7.57 23.19
N GLU A 9 -0.95 -7.46 23.62
CA GLU A 9 -0.35 -6.99 23.95
C GLU A 9 -0.24 -6.86 23.92
N GLN A 10 -0.52 -6.91 24.24
CA GLN A 10 0.24 -6.61 24.34
C GLN A 10 0.24 -6.33 24.36
N SER A 11 -0.23 -6.62 24.73
CA SER A 11 0.39 -6.18 24.93
C SER A 11 0.12 -5.70 25.23
N GLY A 12 -0.30 -5.72 25.39
CA GLY A 12 0.22 -5.27 25.82
C GLY A 12 -0.51 -4.75 25.93
N ASN A 13 -0.68 -4.71 26.18
CA ASN A 13 -0.83 -4.09 26.24
C ASN A 13 -1.60 -4.14 25.91
N PHE A 14 -2.21 -4.39 25.87
CA PHE A 14 -2.29 -4.17 25.36
C PHE A 14 -3.05 -4.00 25.15
N ARG A 15 -3.34 -4.31 25.11
CA ARG A 15 -3.95 -3.86 25.11
C ARG A 15 -4.69 -3.04 24.20
N GLY A 16 -5.76 -2.99 24.22
CA GLY A 16 -6.25 -2.26 23.07
C GLY A 16 -5.28 -1.42 22.28
N THR A 17 -4.06 -1.37 22.66
CA THR A 17 -3.03 -0.62 21.97
C THR A 17 -2.52 -1.39 20.78
N LEU A 18 -2.55 -0.74 19.60
CA LEU A 18 -2.00 -1.33 18.39
C LEU A 18 -0.48 -1.19 18.44
N GLU A 19 0.19 -2.31 18.34
CA GLU A 19 1.65 -2.32 18.31
C GLU A 19 2.15 -2.54 16.89
N TYR A 20 3.11 -1.74 16.47
CA TYR A 20 3.74 -1.89 15.17
C TYR A 20 4.97 -2.77 15.28
N VAL A 21 5.17 -3.64 14.31
CA VAL A 21 6.34 -4.51 14.27
C VAL A 21 7.54 -3.68 13.81
N PRO A 22 8.65 -3.67 14.58
CA PRO A 22 9.83 -2.94 14.16
C PRO A 22 10.31 -3.40 12.80
N GLY A 23 10.66 -2.46 11.93
CA GLY A 23 11.14 -2.73 10.58
C GLY A 23 10.06 -2.94 9.54
N LYS A 24 8.80 -3.04 9.93
CA LYS A 24 7.68 -3.14 8.99
C LYS A 24 7.07 -1.77 8.79
N GLN A 25 7.16 -1.25 7.58
CA GLN A 25 6.76 0.12 7.32
C GLN A 25 6.25 0.30 5.89
N VAL A 26 5.13 1.01 5.74
CA VAL A 26 4.75 1.62 4.48
C VAL A 26 5.44 2.97 4.45
N THR A 27 6.33 3.18 3.50
CA THR A 27 7.14 4.41 3.46
C THR A 27 6.56 5.46 2.53
N LEU A 28 5.71 5.05 1.58
CA LEU A 28 5.07 5.96 0.63
C LEU A 28 3.75 5.35 0.18
N ALA A 29 2.71 6.18 0.12
CA ALA A 29 1.45 5.86 -0.54
C ALA A 29 0.98 7.13 -1.25
N HIS A 30 1.10 7.17 -2.58
CA HIS A 30 0.92 8.39 -3.34
C HIS A 30 0.06 8.16 -4.58
N VAL A 31 -0.84 9.10 -4.84
CA VAL A 31 -1.67 9.11 -6.05
C VAL A 31 -1.22 10.24 -6.95
N ILE A 32 -0.87 9.91 -8.20
CA ILE A 32 -0.64 10.90 -9.25
C ILE A 32 -1.93 10.97 -10.05
N ARG A 33 -2.63 12.10 -9.98
CA ARG A 33 -3.90 12.30 -10.67
C ARG A 33 -3.65 12.86 -12.06
N ASN A 34 -4.33 12.31 -13.04
CA ASN A 34 -4.23 12.75 -14.43
C ASN A 34 -2.78 12.89 -14.88
N PRO A 35 -2.01 11.79 -14.84
CA PRO A 35 -0.60 11.84 -15.21
C PRO A 35 -0.44 12.26 -16.67
N ARG A 36 0.62 13.01 -16.96
CA ARG A 36 0.89 13.46 -18.33
C ARG A 36 1.23 12.25 -19.20
N LYS A 37 0.88 12.35 -20.49
CA LYS A 37 1.16 11.27 -21.44
C LYS A 37 2.64 10.93 -21.51
N SER A 38 3.51 11.94 -21.40
CA SER A 38 4.95 11.72 -21.41
C SER A 38 5.41 10.88 -20.20
N LEU A 39 4.82 11.11 -19.04
CA LEU A 39 5.13 10.29 -17.86
C LEU A 39 4.62 8.87 -18.07
N CYS A 40 3.38 8.72 -18.54
CA CYS A 40 2.81 7.39 -18.78
C CYS A 40 3.67 6.58 -19.76
N ALA A 41 4.14 7.22 -20.82
CA ALA A 41 5.03 6.57 -21.79
C ALA A 41 6.34 6.17 -21.14
N ALA A 42 6.91 7.05 -20.30
CA ALA A 42 8.19 6.78 -19.65
C ALA A 42 8.12 5.58 -18.70
N VAL A 43 6.99 5.39 -18.01
CA VAL A 43 6.83 4.26 -17.09
C VAL A 43 6.14 3.06 -17.75
N GLY A 44 5.75 3.17 -19.00
CA GLY A 44 5.22 2.04 -19.78
C GLY A 44 3.77 1.70 -19.51
N VAL A 45 2.93 2.69 -19.21
CA VAL A 45 1.50 2.47 -18.97
C VAL A 45 0.66 3.25 -19.97
N ASP A 46 -0.55 2.76 -20.24
CA ASP A 46 -1.52 3.48 -21.06
C ASP A 46 -2.17 4.56 -20.20
N ASN A 47 -2.69 5.59 -20.85
CA ASN A 47 -3.27 6.78 -20.22
C ASN A 47 -4.30 6.46 -19.11
N PRO A 48 -3.89 6.17 -17.88
CA PRO A 48 -4.84 5.93 -16.79
C PRO A 48 -5.32 7.26 -16.22
N GLY A 49 -6.44 7.22 -15.49
CA GLY A 49 -6.90 8.39 -14.74
C GLY A 49 -5.96 8.74 -13.62
N ALA A 50 -5.29 7.74 -13.04
CA ALA A 50 -4.33 7.93 -11.96
C ALA A 50 -3.30 6.83 -11.92
N LEU A 51 -2.12 7.15 -11.37
CA LEU A 51 -1.11 6.17 -10.97
C LEU A 51 -1.10 6.10 -9.45
N GLY A 52 -1.06 4.90 -8.91
CA GLY A 52 -0.85 4.70 -7.49
C GLY A 52 0.53 4.12 -7.25
N ILE A 53 1.27 4.69 -6.32
CA ILE A 53 2.62 4.24 -6.00
C ILE A 53 2.70 3.97 -4.52
N MET A 54 3.24 2.82 -4.16
CA MET A 54 3.46 2.45 -2.77
C MET A 54 4.83 1.83 -2.62
N THR A 55 5.52 2.17 -1.55
CA THR A 55 6.77 1.51 -1.19
C THR A 55 6.66 0.97 0.22
N ILE A 56 7.22 -0.23 0.41
CA ILE A 56 6.99 -1.05 1.61
C ILE A 56 8.29 -1.72 2.01
N THR A 57 8.54 -1.78 3.31
CA THR A 57 9.66 -2.53 3.87
C THR A 57 9.11 -3.50 4.93
N PRO A 58 9.42 -4.80 4.86
CA PRO A 58 10.25 -5.48 3.86
C PRO A 58 9.57 -5.59 2.49
N GLY A 59 10.37 -5.73 1.44
CA GLY A 59 9.89 -5.71 0.06
C GLY A 59 8.84 -6.76 -0.26
N GLU A 60 8.90 -7.90 0.38
CA GLU A 60 7.90 -8.97 0.21
C GLU A 60 6.49 -8.51 0.54
N GLY A 61 6.35 -7.48 1.37
CA GLY A 61 5.05 -6.90 1.66
C GLY A 61 4.35 -6.34 0.44
N SER A 62 5.10 -6.00 -0.61
CA SER A 62 4.51 -5.49 -1.85
C SER A 62 3.63 -6.52 -2.54
N ILE A 63 3.92 -7.81 -2.38
CA ILE A 63 3.10 -8.88 -2.96
C ILE A 63 1.75 -8.91 -2.26
N ILE A 64 1.76 -8.83 -0.93
CA ILE A 64 0.53 -8.82 -0.14
C ILE A 64 -0.26 -7.54 -0.44
N ALA A 65 0.43 -6.41 -0.56
CA ALA A 65 -0.19 -5.15 -0.90
C ALA A 65 -0.90 -5.21 -2.27
N ALA A 66 -0.26 -5.82 -3.26
CA ALA A 66 -0.87 -5.99 -4.57
C ALA A 66 -2.15 -6.83 -4.50
N ASP A 67 -2.13 -7.90 -3.72
CA ASP A 67 -3.32 -8.72 -3.50
C ASP A 67 -4.45 -7.90 -2.90
N VAL A 68 -4.18 -7.18 -1.82
CA VAL A 68 -5.20 -6.38 -1.14
C VAL A 68 -5.75 -5.30 -2.07
N ALA A 69 -4.86 -4.61 -2.79
CA ALA A 69 -5.27 -3.52 -3.69
C ALA A 69 -6.24 -4.00 -4.76
N THR A 70 -5.94 -5.13 -5.40
CA THR A 70 -6.78 -5.65 -6.49
C THR A 70 -8.11 -6.20 -5.98
N LYS A 71 -8.17 -6.60 -4.73
CA LYS A 71 -9.43 -7.05 -4.12
C LYS A 71 -10.27 -5.88 -3.63
N ALA A 72 -9.66 -4.74 -3.35
CA ALA A 72 -10.35 -3.57 -2.77
C ALA A 72 -11.02 -2.70 -3.82
N ALA A 73 -10.46 -2.60 -5.03
CA ALA A 73 -10.99 -1.72 -6.06
C ALA A 73 -10.55 -2.18 -7.45
N ALA A 74 -11.16 -1.60 -8.48
CA ALA A 74 -10.88 -1.96 -9.88
C ALA A 74 -9.60 -1.24 -10.34
N VAL A 75 -8.46 -1.74 -9.89
CA VAL A 75 -7.15 -1.24 -10.30
C VAL A 75 -6.37 -2.34 -11.00
N ASN A 76 -5.44 -1.93 -11.85
CA ASN A 76 -4.49 -2.83 -12.50
C ASN A 76 -3.14 -2.68 -11.82
N VAL A 77 -2.54 -3.79 -11.42
CA VAL A 77 -1.17 -3.78 -10.91
C VAL A 77 -0.24 -3.78 -12.11
N GLU A 78 0.51 -2.70 -12.28
CA GLU A 78 1.41 -2.55 -13.41
C GLU A 78 2.75 -3.20 -13.14
N PHE A 79 3.24 -3.11 -11.87
CA PHE A 79 4.38 -3.90 -11.49
C PHE A 79 4.48 -4.01 -9.97
N VAL A 80 5.14 -5.09 -9.53
CA VAL A 80 5.44 -5.38 -8.13
C VAL A 80 6.90 -5.78 -8.07
N ASP A 81 7.67 -5.10 -7.24
CA ASP A 81 9.07 -5.46 -7.03
C ASP A 81 9.26 -5.87 -5.57
N ARG A 82 9.37 -7.18 -5.35
CA ARG A 82 9.53 -7.73 -4.02
C ARG A 82 10.89 -7.42 -3.39
N PHE A 83 11.86 -7.01 -4.20
CA PHE A 83 13.20 -6.70 -3.70
C PHE A 83 13.27 -5.27 -3.17
N THR A 84 12.69 -4.32 -3.89
CA THR A 84 12.68 -2.92 -3.46
C THR A 84 11.42 -2.58 -2.67
N GLY A 85 10.37 -3.40 -2.76
CA GLY A 85 9.11 -3.13 -2.10
C GLY A 85 8.25 -2.11 -2.83
N CYS A 86 8.51 -1.87 -4.11
CA CYS A 86 7.73 -0.91 -4.89
C CYS A 86 6.56 -1.59 -5.59
N LEU A 87 5.40 -0.95 -5.51
CA LEU A 87 4.17 -1.38 -6.16
C LEU A 87 3.62 -0.20 -6.95
N MET A 88 3.27 -0.41 -8.21
CA MET A 88 2.61 0.60 -9.02
C MET A 88 1.31 0.04 -9.57
N MET A 89 0.24 0.83 -9.48
CA MET A 89 -1.07 0.46 -9.98
C MET A 89 -1.67 1.59 -10.79
N THR A 90 -2.60 1.26 -11.66
CA THR A 90 -3.33 2.22 -12.48
C THR A 90 -4.82 2.00 -12.34
N GLY A 91 -5.58 3.03 -12.62
CA GLY A 91 -7.04 2.99 -12.61
C GLY A 91 -7.61 4.38 -12.60
N GLU A 92 -8.92 4.46 -12.40
CA GLU A 92 -9.56 5.75 -12.18
C GLU A 92 -9.14 6.30 -10.83
N ILE A 93 -9.20 7.62 -10.69
CA ILE A 93 -8.70 8.31 -9.49
C ILE A 93 -9.32 7.71 -8.22
N SER A 94 -10.64 7.57 -8.19
CA SER A 94 -11.33 7.06 -6.99
C SER A 94 -10.96 5.61 -6.70
N ALA A 95 -10.75 4.79 -7.72
CA ALA A 95 -10.38 3.39 -7.54
C ALA A 95 -8.97 3.28 -6.96
N VAL A 96 -8.03 4.08 -7.46
CA VAL A 96 -6.65 4.09 -6.97
C VAL A 96 -6.61 4.57 -5.51
N GLU A 97 -7.35 5.63 -5.20
CA GLU A 97 -7.45 6.13 -3.83
C GLU A 97 -8.00 5.08 -2.88
N THR A 98 -9.08 4.41 -3.28
CA THR A 98 -9.69 3.36 -2.47
C THR A 98 -8.73 2.20 -2.27
N ALA A 99 -8.05 1.77 -3.33
CA ALA A 99 -7.12 0.65 -3.26
C ALA A 99 -5.95 0.94 -2.33
N LEU A 100 -5.34 2.13 -2.45
CA LEU A 100 -4.21 2.51 -1.60
C LEU A 100 -4.63 2.65 -0.14
N THR A 101 -5.77 3.29 0.13
CA THR A 101 -6.27 3.46 1.49
C THR A 101 -6.53 2.10 2.13
N ALA A 102 -7.22 1.22 1.42
CA ALA A 102 -7.52 -0.13 1.94
C ALA A 102 -6.25 -0.93 2.19
N THR A 103 -5.25 -0.78 1.33
CA THR A 103 -4.00 -1.51 1.45
C THR A 103 -3.19 -1.05 2.66
N VAL A 104 -3.06 0.26 2.86
CA VAL A 104 -2.37 0.79 4.04
C VAL A 104 -3.06 0.31 5.31
N GLN A 105 -4.40 0.37 5.33
CA GLN A 105 -5.18 -0.05 6.48
C GLN A 105 -5.01 -1.54 6.78
N ALA A 106 -5.04 -2.38 5.74
CA ALA A 106 -4.88 -3.83 5.91
C ALA A 106 -3.48 -4.20 6.40
N LEU A 107 -2.46 -3.58 5.84
CA LEU A 107 -1.08 -3.84 6.29
C LEU A 107 -0.90 -3.44 7.75
N LYS A 108 -1.48 -2.31 8.14
CA LYS A 108 -1.44 -1.85 9.53
C LYS A 108 -2.15 -2.83 10.46
N GLU A 109 -3.40 -3.17 10.15
CA GLU A 109 -4.26 -3.92 11.08
C GLU A 109 -3.94 -5.40 11.11
N ILE A 110 -3.55 -5.98 10.00
CA ILE A 110 -3.32 -7.42 9.90
C ILE A 110 -1.88 -7.77 10.21
N LEU A 111 -0.94 -6.97 9.70
CA LEU A 111 0.48 -7.33 9.74
C LEU A 111 1.34 -6.41 10.60
N GLY A 112 0.75 -5.37 11.20
CA GLY A 112 1.49 -4.49 12.10
C GLY A 112 2.47 -3.55 11.42
N PHE A 113 2.25 -3.23 10.14
CA PHE A 113 3.09 -2.26 9.43
C PHE A 113 2.80 -0.86 9.94
N PHE A 114 3.84 -0.05 10.10
CA PHE A 114 3.68 1.36 10.38
C PHE A 114 3.11 2.04 9.12
N PRO A 115 1.98 2.77 9.23
CA PRO A 115 1.32 3.31 8.04
C PRO A 115 1.98 4.57 7.52
N ALA A 116 1.68 4.91 6.26
CA ALA A 116 2.00 6.20 5.68
C ALA A 116 0.70 6.90 5.30
N PRO A 117 0.66 8.23 5.35
CA PRO A 117 -0.50 8.96 4.87
C PRO A 117 -0.61 8.86 3.35
N LEU A 118 -1.84 8.90 2.84
CA LEU A 118 -2.06 8.97 1.41
C LEU A 118 -1.80 10.39 0.93
N THR A 119 -0.91 10.54 -0.04
CA THR A 119 -0.60 11.85 -0.61
C THR A 119 -1.00 11.90 -2.08
N HIS A 120 -1.11 13.10 -2.61
CA HIS A 120 -1.59 13.33 -3.98
C HIS A 120 -0.74 14.36 -4.71
N SER A 121 -0.66 14.20 -6.00
CA SER A 121 -0.13 15.23 -6.88
C SER A 121 -0.91 15.29 -8.19
#